data_ac001e6f821ea9c383c19da07ab111ea
#
_entry.id   ac001e6f821ea9c383c19da07ab111ea
#
_cell.length_a   1.000
_cell.length_b   1.000
_cell.length_c   1.000
_cell.angle_alpha   90.00
_cell.angle_beta   90.00
_cell.angle_gamma   90.00
#
_symmetry.space_group_name_H-M   'P 1'
#
loop_
_entity.id
_entity.type
_entity.pdbx_description
1 polymer ?
#
loop_
_entity_poly.entity_id
_entity_poly.type
_entity_poly.pdbx_seq_one_letter_code
_entity_poly.pdbx_strand_id
1 'polypeptide(L)'
;WSTGKKVAVILCSVLLALILIVVSGGLIYLHNYCQVKDYTVTAMGNHDVTLIAHRGFRAVAPENTLPAFEEAGKAGFTGAECDTYRTKDGVWVISHDSHTYRMMDQHAFVEKKTYDELLTYNTDNGVNIDQYPNLKICTLEDYLKTCVKYNMTAVIELKGKNNTEHYDEILKLVADTGAKPLFISFHLENLQQIRKLSQDVPVWYLVQKID
;
A
#
# COMPACT_ATOMS: atom_id res chain seq x y z
N TRP A 1 -59.23 0.27 15.95
CA TRP A 1 -58.37 0.72 14.82
C TRP A 1 -59.06 0.36 13.51
N SER A 2 -59.14 1.34 12.57
CA SER A 2 -59.66 1.07 11.24
C SER A 2 -58.76 0.05 10.52
N THR A 3 -59.33 -0.71 9.60
CA THR A 3 -58.61 -1.75 8.81
C THR A 3 -57.37 -1.17 8.13
N GLY A 4 -57.46 0.08 7.62
CA GLY A 4 -56.30 0.77 6.98
C GLY A 4 -55.13 1.06 7.95
N LYS A 5 -55.42 1.42 9.23
CA LYS A 5 -54.37 1.61 10.24
C LYS A 5 -53.69 0.30 10.61
N LYS A 6 -54.41 -0.81 10.68
CA LYS A 6 -53.82 -2.16 10.93
C LYS A 6 -52.88 -2.55 9.80
N VAL A 7 -53.32 -2.37 8.54
CA VAL A 7 -52.51 -2.68 7.35
C VAL A 7 -51.22 -1.82 7.31
N ALA A 8 -51.36 -0.52 7.57
CA ALA A 8 -50.17 0.36 7.60
C ALA A 8 -49.16 -0.07 8.67
N VAL A 9 -49.60 -0.41 9.88
CA VAL A 9 -48.70 -0.89 10.95
C VAL A 9 -48.02 -2.20 10.55
N ILE A 10 -48.72 -3.14 9.95
CA ILE A 10 -48.12 -4.40 9.49
C ILE A 10 -47.07 -4.13 8.42
N LEU A 11 -47.37 -3.28 7.42
CA LEU A 11 -46.41 -2.92 6.35
C LEU A 11 -45.16 -2.24 6.92
N CYS A 12 -45.34 -1.28 7.84
CA CYS A 12 -44.18 -0.62 8.51
C CYS A 12 -43.34 -1.61 9.33
N SER A 13 -43.99 -2.54 10.03
CA SER A 13 -43.28 -3.57 10.83
C SER A 13 -42.49 -4.54 9.93
N VAL A 14 -43.04 -4.94 8.80
CA VAL A 14 -42.33 -5.78 7.82
C VAL A 14 -41.16 -5.06 7.21
N LEU A 15 -41.38 -3.78 6.81
CA LEU A 15 -40.30 -2.97 6.26
C LEU A 15 -39.16 -2.77 7.27
N LEU A 16 -39.48 -2.48 8.52
CA LEU A 16 -38.50 -2.33 9.58
C LEU A 16 -37.74 -3.65 9.81
N ALA A 17 -38.40 -4.79 9.82
CA ALA A 17 -37.76 -6.09 9.95
C ALA A 17 -36.79 -6.38 8.79
N LEU A 18 -37.16 -6.03 7.54
CA LEU A 18 -36.31 -6.20 6.38
C LEU A 18 -35.06 -5.28 6.47
N ILE A 19 -35.25 -4.03 6.89
CA ILE A 19 -34.11 -3.10 7.10
C ILE A 19 -33.16 -3.67 8.17
N LEU A 20 -33.67 -4.17 9.28
CA LEU A 20 -32.86 -4.77 10.35
C LEU A 20 -32.06 -5.99 9.86
N ILE A 21 -32.67 -6.84 9.02
CA ILE A 21 -32.01 -8.01 8.43
C ILE A 21 -30.85 -7.55 7.51
N VAL A 22 -31.09 -6.57 6.65
CA VAL A 22 -30.06 -6.06 5.74
C VAL A 22 -28.90 -5.40 6.51
N VAL A 23 -29.23 -4.57 7.50
CA VAL A 23 -28.21 -3.89 8.33
C VAL A 23 -27.41 -4.89 9.14
N SER A 24 -28.07 -5.86 9.81
CA SER A 24 -27.36 -6.88 10.60
C SER A 24 -26.51 -7.79 9.72
N GLY A 25 -27.02 -8.20 8.54
CA GLY A 25 -26.24 -8.97 7.56
C GLY A 25 -25.02 -8.20 7.06
N GLY A 26 -25.19 -6.91 6.77
CA GLY A 26 -24.10 -6.02 6.40
C GLY A 26 -23.05 -5.86 7.51
N LEU A 27 -23.47 -5.70 8.75
CA LEU A 27 -22.58 -5.61 9.91
C LEU A 27 -21.81 -6.92 10.16
N ILE A 28 -22.48 -8.06 10.04
CA ILE A 28 -21.84 -9.39 10.16
C ILE A 28 -20.83 -9.59 9.04
N TYR A 29 -21.18 -9.22 7.80
CA TYR A 29 -20.26 -9.28 6.67
C TYR A 29 -19.03 -8.42 6.89
N LEU A 30 -19.21 -7.16 7.29
CA LEU A 30 -18.11 -6.23 7.60
C LEU A 30 -17.26 -6.74 8.76
N HIS A 31 -17.89 -7.25 9.83
CA HIS A 31 -17.15 -7.83 10.96
C HIS A 31 -16.27 -9.00 10.50
N ASN A 32 -16.82 -9.96 9.74
CA ASN A 32 -16.05 -11.09 9.23
C ASN A 32 -14.98 -10.69 8.20
N TYR A 33 -15.25 -9.67 7.39
CA TYR A 33 -14.30 -9.16 6.41
C TYR A 33 -13.13 -8.39 7.06
N CYS A 34 -13.44 -7.64 8.14
CA CYS A 34 -12.44 -6.84 8.87
C CYS A 34 -11.74 -7.63 10.01
N GLN A 35 -12.08 -8.92 10.22
CA GLN A 35 -11.32 -9.74 11.17
C GLN A 35 -9.90 -9.92 10.66
N VAL A 36 -8.95 -9.26 11.31
CA VAL A 36 -7.53 -9.60 11.19
C VAL A 36 -7.38 -10.98 11.81
N LYS A 37 -7.18 -12.01 11.00
CA LYS A 37 -6.80 -13.31 11.52
C LYS A 37 -5.40 -13.16 12.11
N ASP A 38 -5.24 -13.50 13.38
CA ASP A 38 -3.92 -13.64 13.99
C ASP A 38 -3.14 -14.70 13.21
N TYR A 39 -2.34 -14.24 12.25
CA TYR A 39 -1.39 -15.12 11.60
C TYR A 39 -0.18 -15.23 12.53
N THR A 40 -0.05 -16.35 13.20
CA THR A 40 1.23 -16.75 13.78
C THR A 40 2.16 -16.99 12.58
N VAL A 41 3.02 -16.04 12.28
CA VAL A 41 4.07 -16.23 11.28
C VAL A 41 5.07 -17.20 11.91
N THR A 42 4.89 -18.48 11.63
CA THR A 42 5.96 -19.45 11.85
C THR A 42 7.12 -19.00 10.97
N ALA A 43 8.31 -18.86 11.53
CA ALA A 43 9.50 -18.53 10.78
C ALA A 43 9.49 -19.35 9.48
N MET A 44 9.51 -18.65 8.34
CA MET A 44 9.48 -19.31 7.04
C MET A 44 10.77 -20.10 6.93
N GLY A 45 10.63 -21.43 7.01
CA GLY A 45 11.76 -22.33 6.87
C GLY A 45 12.44 -22.11 5.52
N ASN A 46 13.65 -22.68 5.40
CA ASN A 46 14.48 -22.60 4.19
C ASN A 46 13.72 -23.23 3.00
N HIS A 47 12.91 -22.44 2.30
CA HIS A 47 12.13 -22.85 1.11
C HIS A 47 12.74 -22.17 -0.11
N ASP A 48 12.82 -22.91 -1.22
CA ASP A 48 13.21 -22.38 -2.54
C ASP A 48 12.15 -21.39 -3.13
N VAL A 49 11.29 -20.84 -2.29
CA VAL A 49 10.21 -19.92 -2.67
C VAL A 49 10.59 -18.51 -2.24
N THR A 50 10.64 -17.60 -3.21
CA THR A 50 10.76 -16.16 -2.96
C THR A 50 9.45 -15.57 -2.49
N LEU A 51 9.42 -15.00 -1.31
CA LEU A 51 8.25 -14.35 -0.74
C LEU A 51 8.45 -12.83 -0.69
N ILE A 52 7.53 -12.10 -1.32
CA ILE A 52 7.55 -10.63 -1.38
C ILE A 52 6.42 -10.09 -0.52
N ALA A 53 6.75 -9.22 0.43
CA ALA A 53 5.79 -8.54 1.27
C ALA A 53 5.15 -7.38 0.50
N HIS A 54 3.89 -7.54 0.06
CA HIS A 54 3.14 -6.53 -0.69
C HIS A 54 2.81 -5.31 0.20
N ARG A 55 3.38 -4.15 -0.14
CA ARG A 55 3.37 -2.90 0.65
C ARG A 55 4.00 -3.05 2.03
N GLY A 56 5.07 -3.89 2.12
CA GLY A 56 5.62 -4.33 3.38
C GLY A 56 4.76 -5.39 4.07
N PHE A 57 5.07 -5.73 5.32
CA PHE A 57 4.27 -6.69 6.10
C PHE A 57 3.03 -6.03 6.69
N ARG A 58 2.12 -5.62 5.78
CA ARG A 58 0.90 -4.89 6.10
C ARG A 58 -0.11 -5.62 7.00
N ALA A 59 0.14 -6.90 7.29
CA ALA A 59 -0.67 -7.64 8.25
C ALA A 59 -0.35 -7.27 9.72
N VAL A 60 0.81 -6.65 9.96
CA VAL A 60 1.28 -6.30 11.32
C VAL A 60 1.65 -4.82 11.51
N ALA A 61 1.77 -4.06 10.42
CA ALA A 61 2.06 -2.62 10.47
C ALA A 61 1.35 -1.89 9.33
N PRO A 62 1.16 -0.55 9.39
CA PRO A 62 0.51 0.21 8.33
C PRO A 62 1.23 0.05 6.99
N GLU A 63 0.47 -0.21 5.92
CA GLU A 63 1.02 -0.45 4.57
C GLU A 63 1.86 0.73 4.06
N ASN A 64 2.87 0.43 3.23
CA ASN A 64 3.73 1.43 2.59
C ASN A 64 4.42 2.39 3.60
N THR A 65 4.82 1.86 4.74
CA THR A 65 5.53 2.59 5.79
C THR A 65 6.82 1.89 6.19
N LEU A 66 7.77 2.64 6.75
CA LEU A 66 9.03 2.04 7.23
C LEU A 66 8.82 0.89 8.24
N PRO A 67 7.91 1.02 9.23
CA PRO A 67 7.59 -0.11 10.09
C PRO A 67 7.18 -1.37 9.34
N ALA A 68 6.32 -1.26 8.31
CA ALA A 68 5.89 -2.43 7.54
C ALA A 68 7.04 -3.09 6.77
N PHE A 69 7.98 -2.31 6.25
CA PHE A 69 9.17 -2.84 5.58
C PHE A 69 10.17 -3.45 6.56
N GLU A 70 10.35 -2.86 7.73
CA GLU A 70 11.18 -3.44 8.78
C GLU A 70 10.61 -4.76 9.30
N GLU A 71 9.30 -4.83 9.55
CA GLU A 71 8.63 -6.06 9.98
C GLU A 71 8.72 -7.15 8.89
N ALA A 72 8.66 -6.79 7.60
CA ALA A 72 8.92 -7.73 6.51
C ALA A 72 10.33 -8.32 6.60
N GLY A 73 11.33 -7.48 6.82
CA GLY A 73 12.71 -7.93 6.98
C GLY A 73 12.92 -8.81 8.21
N LYS A 74 12.37 -8.44 9.37
CA LYS A 74 12.42 -9.24 10.61
C LYS A 74 11.72 -10.58 10.46
N ALA A 75 10.62 -10.64 9.70
CA ALA A 75 9.89 -11.87 9.44
C ALA A 75 10.56 -12.78 8.40
N GLY A 76 11.66 -12.34 7.76
CA GLY A 76 12.43 -13.15 6.81
C GLY A 76 11.86 -13.16 5.38
N PHE A 77 11.07 -12.15 5.00
CA PHE A 77 10.70 -11.99 3.60
C PHE A 77 11.94 -11.75 2.73
N THR A 78 11.95 -12.35 1.54
CA THR A 78 13.07 -12.22 0.59
C THR A 78 13.00 -10.94 -0.23
N GLY A 79 11.88 -10.26 -0.20
CA GLY A 79 11.67 -8.97 -0.81
C GLY A 79 10.50 -8.23 -0.18
N ALA A 80 10.47 -6.93 -0.34
CA ALA A 80 9.33 -6.10 -0.02
C ALA A 80 8.92 -5.32 -1.26
N GLU A 81 7.62 -5.13 -1.43
CA GLU A 81 7.10 -4.30 -2.51
C GLU A 81 6.61 -2.97 -1.96
N CYS A 82 6.81 -1.91 -2.73
CA CYS A 82 6.33 -0.57 -2.43
C CYS A 82 5.79 0.12 -3.68
N ASP A 83 4.89 1.08 -3.46
CA ASP A 83 4.31 1.94 -4.49
C ASP A 83 4.95 3.34 -4.45
N THR A 84 5.36 3.90 -5.60
CA THR A 84 6.08 5.19 -5.62
C THR A 84 5.34 6.28 -6.37
N TYR A 85 5.39 7.50 -5.80
CA TYR A 85 5.04 8.75 -6.46
C TYR A 85 6.16 9.77 -6.27
N ARG A 86 6.22 10.77 -7.17
CA ARG A 86 7.14 11.89 -7.07
C ARG A 86 6.42 13.14 -6.56
N THR A 87 6.96 13.79 -5.54
CA THR A 87 6.41 15.05 -5.00
C THR A 87 6.62 16.22 -5.96
N LYS A 88 5.96 17.34 -5.69
CA LYS A 88 6.08 18.58 -6.46
C LYS A 88 7.54 19.10 -6.55
N ASP A 89 8.32 18.90 -5.51
CA ASP A 89 9.73 19.32 -5.40
C ASP A 89 10.73 18.22 -5.75
N GLY A 90 10.25 17.09 -6.28
CA GLY A 90 11.11 16.06 -6.86
C GLY A 90 11.54 14.95 -5.93
N VAL A 91 11.00 14.84 -4.74
CA VAL A 91 11.31 13.72 -3.83
C VAL A 91 10.44 12.50 -4.19
N TRP A 92 11.05 11.34 -4.34
CA TRP A 92 10.33 10.08 -4.51
C TRP A 92 9.89 9.55 -3.15
N VAL A 93 8.57 9.41 -2.97
CA VAL A 93 7.92 8.98 -1.72
C VAL A 93 7.09 7.71 -1.93
N ILE A 94 6.81 7.02 -0.83
CA ILE A 94 6.06 5.77 -0.85
C ILE A 94 4.59 6.03 -0.55
N SER A 95 3.71 5.72 -1.51
CA SER A 95 2.25 5.83 -1.37
C SER A 95 1.57 4.94 -2.42
N HIS A 96 0.54 4.19 -2.04
CA HIS A 96 -0.24 3.43 -3.01
C HIS A 96 -1.15 4.32 -3.85
N ASP A 97 -1.82 5.27 -3.21
CA ASP A 97 -2.76 6.15 -3.87
C ASP A 97 -2.07 7.44 -4.31
N SER A 98 -2.53 8.05 -5.39
CA SER A 98 -2.07 9.37 -5.83
C SER A 98 -2.41 10.50 -4.84
N HIS A 99 -3.20 10.19 -3.81
CA HIS A 99 -3.66 11.11 -2.79
C HIS A 99 -3.57 10.48 -1.39
N THR A 100 -3.52 11.33 -0.36
CA THR A 100 -3.30 10.93 1.03
C THR A 100 -4.57 10.47 1.77
N TYR A 101 -5.78 10.58 1.17
CA TYR A 101 -7.09 10.45 1.81
C TYR A 101 -7.31 9.20 2.65
N ARG A 102 -6.74 8.08 2.23
CA ARG A 102 -6.98 6.80 2.89
C ARG A 102 -6.05 6.56 4.07
N MET A 103 -4.86 7.13 4.04
CA MET A 103 -3.78 6.76 4.95
C MET A 103 -3.34 7.90 5.87
N MET A 104 -3.77 9.15 5.63
CA MET A 104 -3.27 10.31 6.35
C MET A 104 -4.38 11.23 6.85
N ASP A 105 -4.10 11.93 7.94
CA ASP A 105 -4.98 12.89 8.64
C ASP A 105 -5.30 14.15 7.83
N GLN A 106 -4.54 14.44 6.77
CA GLN A 106 -4.79 15.55 5.87
C GLN A 106 -4.86 15.07 4.41
N HIS A 107 -5.68 15.78 3.59
CA HIS A 107 -6.06 15.33 2.26
C HIS A 107 -5.39 16.19 1.18
N ALA A 108 -4.56 15.54 0.36
CA ALA A 108 -3.87 16.18 -0.75
C ALA A 108 -3.52 15.17 -1.85
N PHE A 109 -3.24 15.66 -3.05
CA PHE A 109 -2.54 14.88 -4.07
C PHE A 109 -1.04 14.94 -3.82
N VAL A 110 -0.38 13.78 -3.78
CA VAL A 110 1.06 13.64 -3.49
C VAL A 110 1.90 14.49 -4.43
N GLU A 111 1.64 14.42 -5.73
CA GLU A 111 2.38 15.16 -6.77
C GLU A 111 2.14 16.70 -6.74
N LYS A 112 1.19 17.18 -5.93
CA LYS A 112 0.88 18.62 -5.78
C LYS A 112 1.49 19.22 -4.52
N LYS A 113 2.14 18.42 -3.69
CA LYS A 113 2.77 18.82 -2.43
C LYS A 113 4.28 18.65 -2.48
N THR A 114 4.99 19.52 -1.77
CA THR A 114 6.40 19.29 -1.46
C THR A 114 6.54 18.20 -0.40
N TYR A 115 7.72 17.61 -0.30
CA TYR A 115 7.98 16.63 0.74
C TYR A 115 7.83 17.21 2.15
N ASP A 116 8.32 18.43 2.37
CA ASP A 116 8.18 19.14 3.64
C ASP A 116 6.69 19.38 4.02
N GLU A 117 5.85 19.72 3.03
CA GLU A 117 4.40 19.83 3.26
C GLU A 117 3.80 18.47 3.67
N LEU A 118 4.18 17.37 3.00
CA LEU A 118 3.70 16.03 3.33
C LEU A 118 4.18 15.56 4.72
N LEU A 119 5.35 15.98 5.16
CA LEU A 119 5.86 15.69 6.50
C LEU A 119 5.04 16.35 7.63
N THR A 120 4.22 17.35 7.32
CA THR A 120 3.28 17.91 8.32
C THR A 120 2.09 16.99 8.58
N TYR A 121 1.77 16.05 7.67
CA TYR A 121 0.68 15.08 7.80
C TYR A 121 1.13 13.86 8.61
N ASN A 122 0.18 13.23 9.34
CA ASN A 122 0.44 11.98 10.02
C ASN A 122 -0.28 10.84 9.30
N THR A 123 0.33 9.67 9.23
CA THR A 123 -0.38 8.44 8.91
C THR A 123 -1.31 8.13 10.08
N ASP A 124 -2.61 8.03 9.83
CA ASP A 124 -3.65 7.86 10.84
C ASP A 124 -4.49 6.60 10.61
N ASN A 125 -4.14 5.81 9.60
CA ASN A 125 -4.84 4.57 9.24
C ASN A 125 -3.86 3.42 8.97
N GLY A 126 -4.35 2.21 9.11
CA GLY A 126 -3.60 0.98 8.87
C GLY A 126 -3.55 0.07 10.11
N VAL A 127 -3.07 -1.14 9.91
CA VAL A 127 -2.99 -2.14 10.98
C VAL A 127 -2.05 -1.66 12.09
N ASN A 128 -2.50 -1.75 13.35
CA ASN A 128 -1.74 -1.37 14.53
C ASN A 128 -1.26 0.09 14.53
N ILE A 129 -1.95 1.00 13.86
CA ILE A 129 -1.54 2.41 13.75
C ILE A 129 -1.32 3.07 15.12
N ASP A 130 -2.07 2.68 16.14
CA ASP A 130 -1.93 3.20 17.52
C ASP A 130 -0.53 2.92 18.12
N GLN A 131 0.22 1.95 17.60
CA GLN A 131 1.58 1.63 18.02
C GLN A 131 2.62 2.56 17.37
N TYR A 132 2.22 3.36 16.38
CA TYR A 132 3.10 4.21 15.58
C TYR A 132 2.68 5.68 15.62
N PRO A 133 2.68 6.32 16.80
CA PRO A 133 2.29 7.72 16.93
C PRO A 133 3.20 8.61 16.06
N ASN A 134 2.61 9.59 15.37
CA ASN A 134 3.31 10.52 14.48
C ASN A 134 4.03 9.87 13.29
N LEU A 135 3.57 8.72 12.83
CA LEU A 135 4.11 8.06 11.65
C LEU A 135 3.96 8.97 10.42
N LYS A 136 5.02 9.08 9.64
CA LYS A 136 5.13 9.96 8.47
C LYS A 136 5.27 9.15 7.18
N ILE A 137 4.97 9.80 6.06
CA ILE A 137 5.33 9.27 4.75
C ILE A 137 6.84 9.08 4.66
N CYS A 138 7.28 7.96 4.13
CA CYS A 138 8.71 7.69 3.94
C CYS A 138 9.14 7.94 2.49
N THR A 139 10.44 8.16 2.32
CA THR A 139 11.04 8.30 1.00
C THR A 139 11.35 6.94 0.38
N LEU A 140 11.51 6.90 -0.95
CA LEU A 140 12.04 5.75 -1.64
C LEU A 140 13.47 5.40 -1.15
N GLU A 141 14.27 6.40 -0.82
CA GLU A 141 15.63 6.19 -0.30
C GLU A 141 15.61 5.44 1.05
N ASP A 142 14.72 5.81 1.97
CA ASP A 142 14.56 5.14 3.27
C ASP A 142 14.11 3.68 3.11
N TYR A 143 13.17 3.45 2.18
CA TYR A 143 12.73 2.11 1.82
C TYR A 143 13.89 1.26 1.25
N LEU A 144 14.66 1.81 0.30
CA LEU A 144 15.82 1.12 -0.29
C LEU A 144 16.87 0.75 0.76
N LYS A 145 17.20 1.69 1.66
CA LYS A 145 18.10 1.44 2.80
C LYS A 145 17.58 0.32 3.70
N THR A 146 16.27 0.27 3.93
CA THR A 146 15.64 -0.80 4.70
C THR A 146 15.76 -2.15 3.98
N CYS A 147 15.53 -2.19 2.68
CA CYS A 147 15.75 -3.42 1.89
C CYS A 147 17.20 -3.90 1.95
N VAL A 148 18.18 -3.01 1.86
CA VAL A 148 19.61 -3.33 1.99
C VAL A 148 19.91 -3.90 3.39
N LYS A 149 19.42 -3.24 4.45
CA LYS A 149 19.61 -3.66 5.86
C LYS A 149 19.20 -5.11 6.10
N TYR A 150 18.08 -5.53 5.48
CA TYR A 150 17.54 -6.89 5.65
C TYR A 150 17.83 -7.83 4.48
N ASN A 151 18.70 -7.43 3.54
CA ASN A 151 19.05 -8.20 2.33
C ASN A 151 17.81 -8.62 1.51
N MET A 152 16.80 -7.75 1.45
CA MET A 152 15.59 -7.97 0.67
C MET A 152 15.74 -7.40 -0.76
N THR A 153 15.07 -8.03 -1.72
CA THR A 153 14.84 -7.43 -3.04
C THR A 153 13.88 -6.26 -2.90
N ALA A 154 14.26 -5.08 -3.41
CA ALA A 154 13.42 -3.90 -3.46
C ALA A 154 12.50 -3.96 -4.69
N VAL A 155 11.23 -4.34 -4.50
CA VAL A 155 10.24 -4.40 -5.56
C VAL A 155 9.50 -3.06 -5.62
N ILE A 156 9.73 -2.31 -6.69
CA ILE A 156 9.32 -0.91 -6.80
C ILE A 156 8.23 -0.79 -7.87
N GLU A 157 6.97 -0.53 -7.44
CA GLU A 157 5.91 -0.21 -8.37
C GLU A 157 5.98 1.26 -8.80
N LEU A 158 6.14 1.47 -10.10
CA LEU A 158 6.12 2.79 -10.70
C LEU A 158 4.66 3.17 -11.00
N LYS A 159 4.11 4.06 -10.15
CA LYS A 159 2.71 4.50 -10.23
C LYS A 159 2.52 5.65 -11.21
N GLY A 160 1.32 5.71 -11.78
CA GLY A 160 0.96 6.79 -12.72
C GLY A 160 1.74 6.71 -14.04
N LYS A 161 1.55 7.73 -14.89
CA LYS A 161 2.24 7.88 -16.18
C LYS A 161 3.07 9.16 -16.27
N ASN A 162 2.99 9.96 -15.23
CA ASN A 162 3.75 11.20 -15.11
C ASN A 162 5.14 10.91 -14.55
N ASN A 163 6.08 11.80 -14.78
CA ASN A 163 7.43 11.73 -14.21
C ASN A 163 8.35 10.62 -14.79
N THR A 164 8.00 10.03 -15.94
CA THR A 164 8.86 9.01 -16.58
C THR A 164 10.23 9.57 -16.98
N GLU A 165 10.33 10.88 -17.25
CA GLU A 165 11.56 11.60 -17.55
C GLU A 165 12.53 11.69 -16.37
N HIS A 166 12.06 11.41 -15.15
CA HIS A 166 12.85 11.48 -13.91
C HIS A 166 13.23 10.09 -13.35
N TYR A 167 13.06 9.01 -14.11
CA TYR A 167 13.39 7.66 -13.63
C TYR A 167 14.90 7.39 -13.48
N ASP A 168 15.76 8.24 -14.07
CA ASP A 168 17.19 8.26 -13.80
C ASP A 168 17.49 8.59 -12.32
N GLU A 169 16.67 9.44 -11.66
CA GLU A 169 16.76 9.73 -10.22
C GLU A 169 16.54 8.46 -9.38
N ILE A 170 15.55 7.61 -9.75
CA ILE A 170 15.29 6.34 -9.06
C ILE A 170 16.48 5.39 -9.24
N LEU A 171 16.98 5.24 -10.47
CA LEU A 171 18.13 4.39 -10.75
C LEU A 171 19.38 4.86 -10.00
N LYS A 172 19.55 6.18 -9.86
CA LYS A 172 20.62 6.75 -9.04
C LYS A 172 20.46 6.40 -7.56
N LEU A 173 19.25 6.52 -6.97
CA LEU A 173 19.00 6.11 -5.58
C LEU A 173 19.28 4.62 -5.36
N VAL A 174 18.91 3.77 -6.31
CA VAL A 174 19.21 2.33 -6.27
C VAL A 174 20.72 2.10 -6.26
N ALA A 175 21.46 2.78 -7.14
CA ALA A 175 22.92 2.66 -7.21
C ALA A 175 23.60 3.17 -5.94
N ASP A 176 23.19 4.34 -5.45
CA ASP A 176 23.77 4.99 -4.26
C ASP A 176 23.55 4.17 -3.00
N THR A 177 22.40 3.49 -2.87
CA THR A 177 22.08 2.65 -1.73
C THR A 177 22.63 1.22 -1.84
N GLY A 178 22.95 0.76 -3.04
CA GLY A 178 23.34 -0.63 -3.31
C GLY A 178 22.18 -1.63 -3.21
N ALA A 179 20.93 -1.17 -3.31
CA ALA A 179 19.76 -2.01 -3.25
C ALA A 179 19.65 -2.92 -4.49
N LYS A 180 19.01 -4.07 -4.34
CA LYS A 180 18.71 -5.01 -5.44
C LYS A 180 17.30 -4.71 -5.97
N PRO A 181 17.14 -3.99 -7.10
CA PRO A 181 15.84 -3.55 -7.57
C PRO A 181 15.12 -4.65 -8.38
N LEU A 182 13.79 -4.59 -8.35
CA LEU A 182 12.89 -5.17 -9.33
C LEU A 182 11.80 -4.12 -9.60
N PHE A 183 11.74 -3.59 -10.81
CA PHE A 183 10.71 -2.62 -11.17
C PHE A 183 9.46 -3.32 -11.68
N ILE A 184 8.30 -2.88 -11.19
CA ILE A 184 7.01 -3.38 -11.64
C ILE A 184 6.10 -2.21 -12.01
N SER A 185 5.18 -2.40 -12.94
CA SER A 185 4.15 -1.40 -13.27
C SER A 185 3.00 -2.02 -14.06
N PHE A 186 1.78 -1.47 -13.88
CA PHE A 186 0.64 -1.68 -14.77
C PHE A 186 0.72 -0.83 -16.05
N HIS A 187 1.69 0.06 -16.16
CA HIS A 187 1.93 0.91 -17.32
C HIS A 187 3.19 0.45 -18.05
N LEU A 188 3.02 -0.14 -19.23
CA LEU A 188 4.14 -0.66 -20.03
C LEU A 188 5.17 0.45 -20.35
N GLU A 189 4.69 1.66 -20.58
CA GLU A 189 5.53 2.83 -20.90
C GLU A 189 6.57 3.12 -19.80
N ASN A 190 6.18 2.93 -18.53
CA ASN A 190 7.09 3.11 -17.39
C ASN A 190 8.26 2.12 -17.46
N LEU A 191 7.96 0.85 -17.73
CA LEU A 191 8.97 -0.21 -17.84
C LEU A 191 9.84 -0.03 -19.07
N GLN A 192 9.26 0.42 -20.19
CA GLN A 192 10.03 0.77 -21.39
C GLN A 192 11.01 1.92 -21.14
N GLN A 193 10.63 2.91 -20.32
CA GLN A 193 11.52 3.99 -19.96
C GLN A 193 12.66 3.51 -19.04
N ILE A 194 12.38 2.69 -18.03
CA ILE A 194 13.42 2.03 -17.23
C ILE A 194 14.38 1.24 -18.15
N ARG A 195 13.85 0.49 -19.10
CA ARG A 195 14.66 -0.34 -20.02
C ARG A 195 15.55 0.50 -20.93
N LYS A 196 15.13 1.72 -21.32
CA LYS A 196 15.99 2.67 -22.08
C LYS A 196 17.17 3.18 -21.24
N LEU A 197 16.94 3.39 -19.94
CA LEU A 197 17.95 3.90 -19.01
C LEU A 197 18.90 2.81 -18.51
N SER A 198 18.41 1.56 -18.38
CA SER A 198 19.18 0.42 -17.91
C SER A 198 18.72 -0.88 -18.60
N GLN A 199 19.66 -1.61 -19.18
CA GLN A 199 19.39 -2.87 -19.86
C GLN A 199 19.31 -4.06 -18.91
N ASP A 200 19.94 -3.97 -17.73
CA ASP A 200 20.21 -5.10 -16.84
C ASP A 200 19.23 -5.21 -15.67
N VAL A 201 18.59 -4.11 -15.25
CA VAL A 201 17.66 -4.17 -14.12
C VAL A 201 16.43 -5.01 -14.45
N PRO A 202 15.97 -5.89 -13.55
CA PRO A 202 14.76 -6.68 -13.78
C PRO A 202 13.53 -5.79 -13.82
N VAL A 203 12.63 -6.08 -14.76
CA VAL A 203 11.32 -5.41 -14.90
C VAL A 203 10.22 -6.44 -15.12
N TRP A 204 9.07 -6.31 -14.44
CA TRP A 204 7.89 -7.15 -14.62
C TRP A 204 6.66 -6.30 -14.92
N TYR A 205 5.94 -6.68 -15.97
CA TYR A 205 4.69 -6.04 -16.35
C TYR A 205 3.53 -6.65 -15.55
N LEU A 206 2.75 -5.80 -14.90
CA LEU A 206 1.58 -6.21 -14.13
C LEU A 206 0.34 -6.20 -15.02
N VAL A 207 -0.45 -7.28 -14.94
CA VAL A 207 -1.72 -7.41 -15.63
C VAL A 207 -2.82 -7.77 -14.63
N GLN A 208 -4.02 -7.22 -14.81
CA GLN A 208 -5.16 -7.53 -13.94
C GLN A 208 -5.80 -8.88 -14.30
N LYS A 209 -5.65 -9.31 -15.54
CA LYS A 209 -6.23 -10.55 -16.05
C LYS A 209 -5.32 -11.13 -17.13
N ILE A 210 -5.13 -12.43 -17.08
CA ILE A 210 -4.48 -13.21 -18.15
C ILE A 210 -5.64 -13.86 -18.92
N ASP A 211 -5.78 -13.51 -20.20
CA ASP A 211 -6.75 -14.11 -21.12
C ASP A 211 -6.21 -15.42 -21.70
#